data_d8c2d628114ff0a2ea98b777d00f9c9d
#
_entry.id   d8c2d628114ff0a2ea98b777d00f9c9d
#
_cell.length_a   1.000
_cell.length_b   1.000
_cell.length_c   1.000
_cell.angle_alpha   90.00
_cell.angle_beta   90.00
_cell.angle_gamma   90.00
#
_symmetry.space_group_name_H-M   'P 1'
#
loop_
_entity.id
_entity.type
_entity.pdbx_description
1 polymer ?
#
loop_
_entity_poly.entity_id
_entity_poly.type
_entity_poly.pdbx_seq_one_letter_code
_entity_poly.pdbx_strand_id
1 'polypeptide(L)'
;MLRPVVTLMLLCLMSPLLAADIETGDPALDAAFVQILDRDFDVKVQGVAALAATGNPKLTELLHGLLEGELRYLKKNKRLVWLRKQGGDLIAIDALTGTDYGRFSKRKFRKLPINNAMRGQIRGLLAQLELADPDPAVRLAAVNAMLDASEPEHAELFARLQEKEPDPTVREAMASAAALARLSDPDPERRRIAVASVAESLEPAVRNGLTRLAENDPDETVRAEAAAALEKIHSRAKFYGHLETLFFGLSAGSVL
;
A
#
# COMPACT_ATOMS: atom_id res chain seq x y z
N MET A 1 -26.64 -43.62 -52.98
CA MET A 1 -25.69 -44.13 -51.95
C MET A 1 -25.19 -42.96 -51.14
N LEU A 2 -25.86 -42.68 -50.03
CA LEU A 2 -25.46 -41.63 -49.05
C LEU A 2 -24.67 -42.26 -47.93
N ARG A 3 -23.44 -41.79 -47.70
CA ARG A 3 -22.62 -42.12 -46.54
C ARG A 3 -22.88 -41.08 -45.44
N PRO A 4 -23.18 -41.48 -44.20
CA PRO A 4 -23.30 -40.56 -43.09
C PRO A 4 -21.89 -40.23 -42.56
N VAL A 5 -21.59 -38.95 -42.47
CA VAL A 5 -20.41 -38.39 -41.75
C VAL A 5 -20.76 -38.42 -40.27
N VAL A 6 -20.07 -39.28 -39.54
CA VAL A 6 -20.15 -39.33 -38.06
C VAL A 6 -19.23 -38.23 -37.54
N THR A 7 -19.81 -37.13 -37.09
CA THR A 7 -19.10 -36.09 -36.38
C THR A 7 -18.83 -36.54 -34.95
N LEU A 8 -17.61 -36.93 -34.68
CA LEU A 8 -17.14 -37.30 -33.33
C LEU A 8 -17.00 -36.00 -32.50
N MET A 9 -18.00 -35.72 -31.69
CA MET A 9 -18.01 -34.63 -30.73
C MET A 9 -17.10 -35.03 -29.55
N LEU A 10 -15.88 -34.52 -29.56
CA LEU A 10 -14.91 -34.71 -28.48
C LEU A 10 -15.37 -33.91 -27.26
N LEU A 11 -16.10 -34.59 -26.36
CA LEU A 11 -16.49 -34.08 -25.06
C LEU A 11 -15.20 -34.01 -24.20
N CYS A 12 -14.57 -32.82 -24.12
CA CYS A 12 -13.56 -32.56 -23.11
C CYS A 12 -14.22 -32.67 -21.72
N LEU A 13 -14.10 -33.85 -21.12
CA LEU A 13 -14.29 -34.04 -19.68
C LEU A 13 -13.26 -33.21 -18.94
N MET A 14 -13.59 -31.95 -18.68
CA MET A 14 -12.92 -31.19 -17.61
C MET A 14 -13.29 -31.93 -16.31
N SER A 15 -12.36 -32.72 -15.83
CA SER A 15 -12.42 -33.25 -14.47
C SER A 15 -12.60 -32.05 -13.52
N PRO A 16 -13.61 -32.05 -12.64
CA PRO A 16 -13.66 -31.06 -11.59
C PRO A 16 -12.46 -31.34 -10.70
N LEU A 17 -11.41 -30.50 -10.86
CA LEU A 17 -10.40 -30.38 -9.83
C LEU A 17 -11.17 -30.12 -8.53
N LEU A 18 -11.00 -30.96 -7.52
CA LEU A 18 -11.62 -30.79 -6.20
C LEU A 18 -11.33 -29.36 -5.71
N ALA A 19 -12.23 -28.46 -6.03
CA ALA A 19 -12.25 -27.13 -5.46
C ALA A 19 -12.40 -27.33 -3.95
N ALA A 20 -11.42 -26.93 -3.19
CA ALA A 20 -11.56 -26.83 -1.75
C ALA A 20 -12.82 -25.99 -1.50
N ASP A 21 -13.76 -26.49 -0.69
CA ASP A 21 -15.04 -25.84 -0.37
C ASP A 21 -14.83 -24.49 0.32
N ILE A 22 -14.49 -23.48 -0.47
CA ILE A 22 -14.51 -22.09 -0.06
C ILE A 22 -15.83 -21.56 -0.62
N GLU A 23 -16.84 -21.49 0.23
CA GLU A 23 -18.15 -20.96 -0.13
C GLU A 23 -18.30 -19.58 0.50
N THR A 24 -17.89 -18.53 -0.21
CA THR A 24 -18.13 -17.14 0.19
C THR A 24 -19.47 -16.63 -0.33
N GLY A 25 -20.08 -17.34 -1.25
CA GLY A 25 -21.27 -16.91 -2.01
C GLY A 25 -20.93 -16.04 -3.23
N ASP A 26 -19.65 -15.73 -3.43
CA ASP A 26 -19.15 -15.03 -4.61
C ASP A 26 -18.10 -15.92 -5.32
N PRO A 27 -18.42 -16.44 -6.54
CA PRO A 27 -17.52 -17.32 -7.26
C PRO A 27 -16.16 -16.70 -7.59
N ALA A 28 -16.08 -15.37 -7.77
CA ALA A 28 -14.82 -14.68 -8.06
C ALA A 28 -13.92 -14.65 -6.82
N LEU A 29 -14.49 -14.40 -5.64
CA LEU A 29 -13.78 -14.50 -4.37
C LEU A 29 -13.31 -15.94 -4.12
N ASP A 30 -14.18 -16.92 -4.33
CA ASP A 30 -13.83 -18.32 -4.13
C ASP A 30 -12.65 -18.74 -5.00
N ALA A 31 -12.66 -18.36 -6.28
CA ALA A 31 -11.56 -18.61 -7.21
C ALA A 31 -10.25 -17.93 -6.77
N ALA A 32 -10.30 -16.68 -6.33
CA ALA A 32 -9.14 -15.94 -5.84
C ALA A 32 -8.54 -16.62 -4.59
N PHE A 33 -9.37 -17.04 -3.65
CA PHE A 33 -8.89 -17.71 -2.44
C PHE A 33 -8.36 -19.12 -2.69
N VAL A 34 -8.90 -19.85 -3.65
CA VAL A 34 -8.32 -21.13 -4.09
C VAL A 34 -6.88 -20.93 -4.54
N GLN A 35 -6.61 -19.89 -5.34
CA GLN A 35 -5.26 -19.54 -5.77
C GLN A 35 -4.37 -19.10 -4.60
N ILE A 36 -4.86 -18.24 -3.69
CA ILE A 36 -4.11 -17.79 -2.50
C ILE A 36 -3.74 -18.98 -1.59
N LEU A 37 -4.52 -20.04 -1.58
CA LEU A 37 -4.26 -21.25 -0.81
C LEU A 37 -3.40 -22.27 -1.54
N ASP A 38 -3.03 -22.06 -2.79
CA ASP A 38 -2.18 -22.95 -3.56
C ASP A 38 -0.82 -23.16 -2.89
N ARG A 39 -0.05 -24.15 -3.33
CA ARG A 39 1.31 -24.40 -2.87
C ARG A 39 2.33 -23.56 -3.62
N ASP A 40 2.04 -23.27 -4.89
CA ASP A 40 2.86 -22.45 -5.77
C ASP A 40 2.69 -20.96 -5.44
N PHE A 41 3.83 -20.27 -5.26
CA PHE A 41 3.82 -18.85 -4.93
C PHE A 41 3.42 -17.97 -6.12
N ASP A 42 3.68 -18.38 -7.36
CA ASP A 42 3.27 -17.63 -8.55
C ASP A 42 1.74 -17.68 -8.71
N VAL A 43 1.12 -18.83 -8.43
CA VAL A 43 -0.33 -18.97 -8.36
C VAL A 43 -0.92 -18.11 -7.24
N LYS A 44 -0.28 -18.03 -6.07
CA LYS A 44 -0.70 -17.16 -4.97
C LYS A 44 -0.66 -15.67 -5.35
N VAL A 45 0.38 -15.24 -6.07
CA VAL A 45 0.50 -13.87 -6.58
C VAL A 45 -0.66 -13.54 -7.51
N GLN A 46 -1.03 -14.46 -8.41
CA GLN A 46 -2.22 -14.32 -9.26
C GLN A 46 -3.50 -14.26 -8.43
N GLY A 47 -3.60 -15.06 -7.38
CA GLY A 47 -4.74 -15.04 -6.45
C GLY A 47 -4.92 -13.71 -5.73
N VAL A 48 -3.83 -13.05 -5.33
CA VAL A 48 -3.89 -11.69 -4.74
C VAL A 48 -4.39 -10.68 -5.77
N ALA A 49 -3.92 -10.76 -7.02
CA ALA A 49 -4.41 -9.89 -8.10
C ALA A 49 -5.89 -10.16 -8.42
N ALA A 50 -6.30 -11.42 -8.46
CA ALA A 50 -7.70 -11.80 -8.65
C ALA A 50 -8.59 -11.30 -7.51
N LEU A 51 -8.12 -11.39 -6.26
CA LEU A 51 -8.82 -10.84 -5.09
C LEU A 51 -9.02 -9.33 -5.22
N ALA A 52 -7.99 -8.60 -5.65
CA ALA A 52 -8.10 -7.17 -5.89
C ALA A 52 -9.14 -6.82 -6.98
N ALA A 53 -9.21 -7.61 -8.04
CA ALA A 53 -10.16 -7.41 -9.14
C ALA A 53 -11.64 -7.64 -8.75
N THR A 54 -11.92 -8.29 -7.61
CA THR A 54 -13.31 -8.54 -7.16
C THR A 54 -14.02 -7.26 -6.70
N GLY A 55 -13.27 -6.21 -6.32
CA GLY A 55 -13.86 -5.00 -5.74
C GLY A 55 -14.58 -5.22 -4.42
N ASN A 56 -14.25 -6.28 -3.69
CA ASN A 56 -14.91 -6.59 -2.41
C ASN A 56 -14.69 -5.46 -1.39
N PRO A 57 -15.74 -5.00 -0.68
CA PRO A 57 -15.61 -3.90 0.29
C PRO A 57 -14.67 -4.19 1.46
N LYS A 58 -14.38 -5.47 1.74
CA LYS A 58 -13.40 -5.89 2.77
C LYS A 58 -12.00 -6.12 2.23
N LEU A 59 -11.74 -5.74 0.98
CA LEU A 59 -10.45 -6.01 0.32
C LEU A 59 -9.27 -5.45 1.13
N THR A 60 -9.35 -4.21 1.57
CA THR A 60 -8.30 -3.56 2.39
C THR A 60 -8.04 -4.35 3.68
N GLU A 61 -9.09 -4.72 4.42
CA GLU A 61 -8.98 -5.52 5.65
C GLU A 61 -8.33 -6.89 5.40
N LEU A 62 -8.74 -7.57 4.32
CA LEU A 62 -8.20 -8.88 3.94
C LEU A 62 -6.72 -8.80 3.55
N LEU A 63 -6.32 -7.78 2.80
CA LEU A 63 -4.94 -7.56 2.38
C LEU A 63 -4.04 -7.23 3.59
N HIS A 64 -4.49 -6.38 4.53
CA HIS A 64 -3.79 -6.14 5.79
C HIS A 64 -3.62 -7.43 6.59
N GLY A 65 -4.69 -8.20 6.75
CA GLY A 65 -4.63 -9.47 7.47
C GLY A 65 -3.72 -10.52 6.84
N LEU A 66 -3.57 -10.51 5.50
CA LEU A 66 -2.57 -11.31 4.79
C LEU A 66 -1.16 -10.81 5.11
N LEU A 67 -0.92 -9.50 5.00
CA LEU A 67 0.39 -8.87 5.20
C LEU A 67 0.92 -9.08 6.62
N GLU A 68 0.08 -8.89 7.63
CA GLU A 68 0.40 -9.05 9.05
C GLU A 68 0.36 -10.51 9.50
N GLY A 69 -0.17 -11.37 8.67
CA GLY A 69 -0.32 -12.79 8.95
C GLY A 69 -1.33 -13.08 10.05
N GLU A 70 -2.36 -12.24 10.19
CA GLU A 70 -3.49 -12.43 11.11
C GLU A 70 -4.60 -13.29 10.51
N LEU A 71 -4.77 -13.19 9.18
CA LEU A 71 -5.72 -14.02 8.45
C LEU A 71 -5.29 -15.50 8.53
N ARG A 72 -6.25 -16.36 8.83
CA ARG A 72 -6.08 -17.81 8.98
C ARG A 72 -7.09 -18.53 8.13
N TYR A 73 -6.87 -19.81 7.91
CA TYR A 73 -7.90 -20.68 7.36
C TYR A 73 -8.11 -21.93 8.22
N LEU A 74 -9.37 -22.38 8.24
CA LEU A 74 -9.76 -23.66 8.85
C LEU A 74 -9.28 -24.81 7.96
N LYS A 75 -8.60 -25.81 8.55
CA LYS A 75 -8.07 -26.97 7.81
C LYS A 75 -9.18 -27.79 7.15
N LYS A 76 -10.35 -27.86 7.79
CA LYS A 76 -11.46 -28.73 7.37
C LYS A 76 -12.08 -28.29 6.06
N ASN A 77 -12.40 -27.00 5.92
CA ASN A 77 -13.17 -26.45 4.81
C ASN A 77 -12.53 -25.22 4.16
N LYS A 78 -11.27 -24.93 4.45
CA LYS A 78 -10.50 -23.82 3.89
C LYS A 78 -11.11 -22.42 4.09
N ARG A 79 -12.16 -22.26 4.91
CA ARG A 79 -12.75 -20.95 5.20
C ARG A 79 -11.75 -20.02 5.87
N LEU A 80 -11.74 -18.78 5.41
CA LEU A 80 -10.90 -17.72 5.95
C LEU A 80 -11.51 -17.15 7.22
N VAL A 81 -10.69 -17.00 8.25
CA VAL A 81 -11.15 -16.55 9.56
C VAL A 81 -10.15 -15.60 10.21
N TRP A 82 -10.69 -14.67 10.95
CA TRP A 82 -9.97 -13.95 11.99
C TRP A 82 -9.99 -14.76 13.27
N LEU A 83 -8.89 -14.74 14.01
CA LEU A 83 -8.84 -15.35 15.35
C LEU A 83 -8.85 -14.26 16.41
N ARG A 84 -9.90 -14.25 17.21
CA ARG A 84 -10.03 -13.36 18.38
C ARG A 84 -9.78 -14.15 19.66
N LYS A 85 -8.99 -13.60 20.59
CA LYS A 85 -8.83 -14.17 21.93
C LYS A 85 -9.93 -13.67 22.84
N GLN A 86 -10.63 -14.57 23.53
CA GLN A 86 -11.62 -14.23 24.53
C GLN A 86 -11.51 -15.21 25.71
N GLY A 87 -11.16 -14.72 26.90
CA GLY A 87 -11.08 -15.53 28.11
C GLY A 87 -10.14 -16.73 28.04
N GLY A 88 -9.06 -16.68 27.23
CA GLY A 88 -8.11 -17.78 27.03
C GLY A 88 -8.42 -18.69 25.84
N ASP A 89 -9.62 -18.64 25.31
CA ASP A 89 -10.05 -19.38 24.12
C ASP A 89 -9.80 -18.59 22.82
N LEU A 90 -9.76 -19.31 21.69
CA LEU A 90 -9.73 -18.73 20.35
C LEU A 90 -11.11 -18.85 19.72
N ILE A 91 -11.71 -17.72 19.40
CA ILE A 91 -12.95 -17.65 18.63
C ILE A 91 -12.59 -17.41 17.18
N ALA A 92 -13.20 -18.19 16.29
CA ALA A 92 -13.05 -18.03 14.84
C ALA A 92 -14.23 -17.21 14.31
N ILE A 93 -13.91 -16.08 13.66
CA ILE A 93 -14.88 -15.21 13.00
C ILE A 93 -14.62 -15.30 11.50
N ASP A 94 -15.63 -15.57 10.70
CA ASP A 94 -15.54 -15.60 9.25
C ASP A 94 -15.04 -14.24 8.74
N ALA A 95 -13.99 -14.27 7.93
CA ALA A 95 -13.33 -13.04 7.47
C ALA A 95 -14.20 -12.21 6.51
N LEU A 96 -15.14 -12.83 5.82
CA LEU A 96 -16.01 -12.18 4.83
C LEU A 96 -17.38 -11.82 5.41
N THR A 97 -18.02 -12.74 6.13
CA THR A 97 -19.37 -12.55 6.62
C THR A 97 -19.43 -11.99 8.04
N GLY A 98 -18.34 -12.08 8.80
CA GLY A 98 -18.31 -11.72 10.22
C GLY A 98 -19.01 -12.76 11.12
N THR A 99 -19.42 -13.89 10.59
CA THR A 99 -20.10 -14.95 11.34
C THR A 99 -19.18 -15.54 12.39
N ASP A 100 -19.65 -15.62 13.63
CA ASP A 100 -18.95 -16.28 14.72
C ASP A 100 -19.15 -17.80 14.62
N TYR A 101 -18.07 -18.52 14.41
CA TYR A 101 -18.08 -19.99 14.36
C TYR A 101 -17.86 -20.63 15.74
N GLY A 102 -17.71 -19.83 16.80
CA GLY A 102 -17.47 -20.30 18.14
C GLY A 102 -16.01 -20.64 18.44
N ARG A 103 -15.83 -21.46 19.48
CA ARG A 103 -14.52 -21.78 20.06
C ARG A 103 -13.82 -22.92 19.31
N PHE A 104 -12.57 -22.70 19.02
CA PHE A 104 -11.72 -23.72 18.37
C PHE A 104 -10.34 -23.82 19.02
N SER A 105 -9.74 -25.00 18.96
CA SER A 105 -8.33 -25.15 19.32
C SER A 105 -7.42 -24.60 18.22
N LYS A 106 -6.28 -24.00 18.58
CA LYS A 106 -5.28 -23.43 17.66
C LYS A 106 -4.85 -24.41 16.53
N ARG A 107 -4.87 -25.72 16.81
CA ARG A 107 -4.47 -26.77 15.86
C ARG A 107 -5.38 -26.90 14.63
N LYS A 108 -6.61 -26.36 14.70
CA LYS A 108 -7.58 -26.41 13.59
C LYS A 108 -7.29 -25.38 12.49
N PHE A 109 -6.43 -24.40 12.76
CA PHE A 109 -6.11 -23.31 11.83
C PHE A 109 -4.72 -23.47 11.21
N ARG A 110 -4.53 -22.82 10.07
CA ARG A 110 -3.22 -22.58 9.45
C ARG A 110 -3.08 -21.12 9.04
N LYS A 111 -1.84 -20.66 9.03
CA LYS A 111 -1.45 -19.38 8.42
C LYS A 111 -1.49 -19.51 6.90
N LEU A 112 -1.75 -18.39 6.23
CA LEU A 112 -1.48 -18.25 4.81
C LEU A 112 -0.02 -17.81 4.67
N PRO A 113 0.87 -18.64 4.13
CA PRO A 113 2.25 -18.24 3.92
C PRO A 113 2.32 -17.27 2.74
N ILE A 114 3.00 -16.14 2.95
CA ILE A 114 3.31 -15.16 1.92
C ILE A 114 4.83 -14.99 1.81
N ASN A 115 5.33 -14.81 0.59
CA ASN A 115 6.73 -14.49 0.31
C ASN A 115 6.95 -12.98 0.10
N ASN A 116 8.18 -12.57 -0.18
CA ASN A 116 8.50 -11.15 -0.38
C ASN A 116 7.84 -10.55 -1.62
N ALA A 117 7.69 -11.31 -2.71
CA ALA A 117 6.99 -10.85 -3.91
C ALA A 117 5.51 -10.55 -3.62
N MET A 118 4.82 -11.48 -2.92
CA MET A 118 3.43 -11.24 -2.49
C MET A 118 3.33 -10.04 -1.54
N ARG A 119 4.30 -9.86 -0.61
CA ARG A 119 4.31 -8.68 0.28
C ARG A 119 4.41 -7.39 -0.50
N GLY A 120 5.29 -7.32 -1.51
CA GLY A 120 5.41 -6.17 -2.40
C GLY A 120 4.11 -5.87 -3.13
N GLN A 121 3.51 -6.89 -3.75
CA GLN A 121 2.23 -6.75 -4.46
C GLN A 121 1.09 -6.29 -3.53
N ILE A 122 0.96 -6.90 -2.34
CA ILE A 122 -0.07 -6.53 -1.36
C ILE A 122 0.10 -5.08 -0.92
N ARG A 123 1.33 -4.64 -0.62
CA ARG A 123 1.61 -3.25 -0.25
C ARG A 123 1.25 -2.28 -1.38
N GLY A 124 1.60 -2.61 -2.62
CA GLY A 124 1.24 -1.79 -3.79
C GLY A 124 -0.28 -1.66 -3.98
N LEU A 125 -1.02 -2.76 -3.80
CA LEU A 125 -2.49 -2.75 -3.87
C LEU A 125 -3.12 -1.95 -2.71
N LEU A 126 -2.62 -2.14 -1.48
CA LEU A 126 -3.09 -1.37 -0.31
C LEU A 126 -2.87 0.12 -0.53
N ALA A 127 -1.68 0.51 -0.96
CA ALA A 127 -1.38 1.91 -1.25
C ALA A 127 -2.35 2.51 -2.27
N GLN A 128 -2.66 1.78 -3.36
CA GLN A 128 -3.62 2.25 -4.36
C GLN A 128 -5.04 2.39 -3.80
N LEU A 129 -5.49 1.45 -2.98
CA LEU A 129 -6.82 1.48 -2.35
C LEU A 129 -6.93 2.62 -1.34
N GLU A 130 -5.92 2.78 -0.50
CA GLU A 130 -5.88 3.80 0.56
C GLU A 130 -5.73 5.21 -0.02
N LEU A 131 -5.00 5.38 -1.13
CA LEU A 131 -4.93 6.65 -1.86
C LEU A 131 -6.27 7.06 -2.50
N ALA A 132 -7.19 6.14 -2.68
CA ALA A 132 -8.54 6.38 -3.21
C ALA A 132 -9.62 6.39 -2.12
N ASP A 133 -9.26 6.28 -0.84
CA ASP A 133 -10.20 6.23 0.27
C ASP A 133 -10.99 7.54 0.40
N PRO A 134 -12.30 7.51 0.72
CA PRO A 134 -13.10 8.71 0.95
C PRO A 134 -12.59 9.55 2.13
N ASP A 135 -11.97 8.94 3.16
CA ASP A 135 -11.41 9.64 4.31
C ASP A 135 -10.04 10.27 3.97
N PRO A 136 -9.90 11.60 4.05
CA PRO A 136 -8.61 12.27 3.80
C PRO A 136 -7.51 11.85 4.78
N ALA A 137 -7.84 11.44 6.00
CA ALA A 137 -6.85 10.96 6.97
C ALA A 137 -6.22 9.63 6.52
N VAL A 138 -7.00 8.73 5.91
CA VAL A 138 -6.51 7.47 5.34
C VAL A 138 -5.63 7.77 4.13
N ARG A 139 -6.05 8.66 3.22
CA ARG A 139 -5.23 9.04 2.06
C ARG A 139 -3.92 9.68 2.47
N LEU A 140 -3.93 10.57 3.49
CA LEU A 140 -2.71 11.18 4.01
C LEU A 140 -1.75 10.13 4.61
N ALA A 141 -2.28 9.17 5.38
CA ALA A 141 -1.48 8.09 5.93
C ALA A 141 -0.85 7.23 4.84
N ALA A 142 -1.57 6.93 3.75
CA ALA A 142 -1.07 6.19 2.61
C ALA A 142 0.06 6.94 1.89
N VAL A 143 -0.09 8.25 1.65
CA VAL A 143 0.98 9.08 1.07
C VAL A 143 2.22 9.04 1.95
N ASN A 144 2.09 9.23 3.26
CA ASN A 144 3.21 9.23 4.20
C ASN A 144 3.91 7.87 4.26
N ALA A 145 3.17 6.75 4.21
CA ALA A 145 3.76 5.41 4.17
C ALA A 145 4.57 5.14 2.89
N MET A 146 4.21 5.79 1.78
CA MET A 146 4.95 5.68 0.51
C MET A 146 6.16 6.63 0.43
N LEU A 147 6.23 7.67 1.27
CA LEU A 147 7.36 8.61 1.28
C LEU A 147 8.69 7.92 1.63
N ASP A 148 8.66 6.97 2.55
CA ASP A 148 9.86 6.22 2.98
C ASP A 148 10.39 5.26 1.90
N ALA A 149 9.52 4.85 0.98
CA ALA A 149 9.82 3.93 -0.13
C ALA A 149 9.70 4.64 -1.49
N SER A 150 10.09 5.95 -1.55
CA SER A 150 9.92 6.77 -2.75
C SER A 150 10.74 6.22 -3.92
N GLU A 151 10.05 5.53 -4.83
CA GLU A 151 10.59 5.09 -6.12
C GLU A 151 10.22 6.11 -7.20
N PRO A 152 11.09 6.33 -8.22
CA PRO A 152 10.84 7.31 -9.29
C PRO A 152 9.49 7.11 -10.01
N GLU A 153 9.04 5.86 -10.10
CA GLU A 153 7.76 5.48 -10.72
C GLU A 153 6.54 6.06 -10.00
N HIS A 154 6.65 6.34 -8.70
CA HIS A 154 5.57 6.94 -7.91
C HIS A 154 5.36 8.44 -8.21
N ALA A 155 6.34 9.12 -8.78
CA ALA A 155 6.26 10.55 -9.06
C ALA A 155 5.07 10.93 -9.95
N GLU A 156 4.86 10.17 -11.04
CA GLU A 156 3.75 10.38 -11.97
C GLU A 156 2.39 10.03 -11.34
N LEU A 157 2.34 9.02 -10.47
CA LEU A 157 1.15 8.65 -9.74
C LEU A 157 0.70 9.82 -8.84
N PHE A 158 1.59 10.30 -7.98
CA PHE A 158 1.28 11.40 -7.06
C PHE A 158 0.96 12.70 -7.78
N ALA A 159 1.66 13.03 -8.87
CA ALA A 159 1.37 14.22 -9.66
C ALA A 159 -0.07 14.20 -10.23
N ARG A 160 -0.52 13.05 -10.74
CA ARG A 160 -1.89 12.90 -11.25
C ARG A 160 -2.96 12.92 -10.16
N LEU A 161 -2.68 12.31 -9.00
CA LEU A 161 -3.62 12.28 -7.88
C LEU A 161 -3.76 13.65 -7.25
N GLN A 162 -2.66 14.39 -7.10
CA GLN A 162 -2.63 15.75 -6.57
C GLN A 162 -3.57 16.70 -7.30
N GLU A 163 -3.65 16.61 -8.64
CA GLU A 163 -4.51 17.47 -9.44
C GLU A 163 -6.01 17.37 -9.09
N LYS A 164 -6.42 16.20 -8.59
CA LYS A 164 -7.82 15.88 -8.28
C LYS A 164 -8.10 15.82 -6.78
N GLU A 165 -7.07 15.95 -5.95
CA GLU A 165 -7.21 15.85 -4.50
C GLU A 165 -7.91 17.09 -3.92
N PRO A 166 -9.10 16.93 -3.29
CA PRO A 166 -9.84 18.05 -2.72
C PRO A 166 -9.24 18.58 -1.41
N ASP A 167 -8.66 17.68 -0.57
CA ASP A 167 -8.09 18.09 0.71
C ASP A 167 -6.73 18.77 0.52
N PRO A 168 -6.53 19.99 1.04
CA PRO A 168 -5.29 20.74 0.84
C PRO A 168 -4.08 20.07 1.50
N THR A 169 -4.25 19.42 2.66
CA THR A 169 -3.17 18.75 3.40
C THR A 169 -2.69 17.52 2.65
N VAL A 170 -3.62 16.70 2.16
CA VAL A 170 -3.31 15.53 1.34
C VAL A 170 -2.66 15.94 0.03
N ARG A 171 -3.16 17.01 -0.60
CA ARG A 171 -2.59 17.55 -1.84
C ARG A 171 -1.15 18.03 -1.67
N GLU A 172 -0.85 18.71 -0.57
CA GLU A 172 0.53 19.13 -0.24
C GLU A 172 1.45 17.93 0.03
N ALA A 173 0.96 16.93 0.76
CA ALA A 173 1.70 15.69 0.99
C ALA A 173 1.99 14.95 -0.33
N MET A 174 1.02 14.86 -1.25
CA MET A 174 1.21 14.26 -2.58
C MET A 174 2.22 15.06 -3.42
N ALA A 175 2.19 16.40 -3.36
CA ALA A 175 3.18 17.25 -4.02
C ALA A 175 4.60 16.96 -3.51
N SER A 176 4.76 16.89 -2.19
CA SER A 176 6.04 16.54 -1.54
C SER A 176 6.49 15.14 -1.93
N ALA A 177 5.57 14.16 -1.95
CA ALA A 177 5.86 12.79 -2.35
C ALA A 177 6.31 12.69 -3.82
N ALA A 178 5.62 13.38 -4.74
CA ALA A 178 6.01 13.44 -6.15
C ALA A 178 7.41 14.05 -6.33
N ALA A 179 7.70 15.11 -5.59
CA ALA A 179 9.00 15.76 -5.63
C ALA A 179 10.11 14.85 -5.09
N LEU A 180 9.88 14.19 -3.94
CA LEU A 180 10.83 13.25 -3.35
C LEU A 180 11.13 12.05 -4.27
N ALA A 181 10.11 11.51 -4.92
CA ALA A 181 10.29 10.43 -5.89
C ALA A 181 11.19 10.89 -7.05
N ARG A 182 11.04 12.15 -7.53
CA ARG A 182 11.91 12.74 -8.56
C ARG A 182 13.34 12.98 -8.09
N LEU A 183 13.57 13.18 -6.80
CA LEU A 183 14.95 13.27 -6.25
C LEU A 183 15.75 11.97 -6.43
N SER A 184 15.08 10.85 -6.70
CA SER A 184 15.70 9.55 -6.97
C SER A 184 15.72 9.19 -8.46
N ASP A 185 15.38 10.12 -9.37
CA ASP A 185 15.36 9.88 -10.81
C ASP A 185 16.77 9.52 -11.32
N PRO A 186 16.93 8.55 -12.23
CA PRO A 186 18.22 8.20 -12.81
C PRO A 186 18.86 9.34 -13.61
N ASP A 187 18.06 10.27 -14.19
CA ASP A 187 18.51 11.43 -14.93
C ASP A 187 18.91 12.58 -13.97
N PRO A 188 20.19 13.03 -13.99
CA PRO A 188 20.66 14.11 -13.12
C PRO A 188 19.93 15.44 -13.38
N GLU A 189 19.50 15.72 -14.61
CA GLU A 189 18.79 16.96 -14.91
C GLU A 189 17.38 16.96 -14.26
N ARG A 190 16.72 15.82 -14.26
CA ARG A 190 15.44 15.66 -13.57
C ARG A 190 15.59 15.76 -12.06
N ARG A 191 16.68 15.22 -11.47
CA ARG A 191 16.98 15.42 -10.05
C ARG A 191 17.22 16.89 -9.72
N ARG A 192 17.93 17.65 -10.56
CA ARG A 192 18.13 19.10 -10.38
C ARG A 192 16.82 19.87 -10.37
N ILE A 193 15.92 19.60 -11.31
CA ILE A 193 14.58 20.20 -11.34
C ILE A 193 13.81 19.85 -10.06
N ALA A 194 13.90 18.61 -9.60
CA ALA A 194 13.28 18.20 -8.34
C ALA A 194 13.86 18.94 -7.13
N VAL A 195 15.19 19.07 -7.02
CA VAL A 195 15.87 19.84 -5.96
C VAL A 195 15.34 21.29 -5.94
N ALA A 196 15.27 21.94 -7.10
CA ALA A 196 14.75 23.31 -7.19
C ALA A 196 13.29 23.42 -6.72
N SER A 197 12.45 22.43 -7.05
CA SER A 197 11.01 22.41 -6.69
C SER A 197 10.77 22.28 -5.19
N VAL A 198 11.69 21.68 -4.44
CA VAL A 198 11.57 21.45 -2.98
C VAL A 198 12.46 22.35 -2.13
N ALA A 199 13.21 23.27 -2.73
CA ALA A 199 14.19 24.11 -2.04
C ALA A 199 13.62 25.01 -0.93
N GLU A 200 12.30 25.11 -0.83
CA GLU A 200 11.59 25.87 0.21
C GLU A 200 10.75 25.00 1.16
N SER A 201 10.74 23.68 0.97
CA SER A 201 9.98 22.76 1.79
C SER A 201 10.60 22.61 3.19
N LEU A 202 9.77 22.69 4.23
CA LEU A 202 10.20 22.44 5.61
C LEU A 202 9.97 20.98 6.03
N GLU A 203 9.48 20.15 5.16
CA GLU A 203 9.22 18.74 5.39
C GLU A 203 10.49 17.97 5.78
N PRO A 204 10.49 17.21 6.89
CA PRO A 204 11.66 16.43 7.31
C PRO A 204 12.12 15.40 6.26
N ALA A 205 11.19 14.77 5.56
CA ALA A 205 11.47 13.77 4.52
C ALA A 205 12.24 14.43 3.34
N VAL A 206 11.84 15.63 2.93
CA VAL A 206 12.53 16.41 1.89
C VAL A 206 13.97 16.74 2.31
N ARG A 207 14.17 17.22 3.55
CA ARG A 207 15.52 17.51 4.07
C ARG A 207 16.40 16.26 4.04
N ASN A 208 15.89 15.11 4.46
CA ASN A 208 16.63 13.85 4.43
C ASN A 208 16.97 13.44 2.98
N GLY A 209 16.05 13.61 2.03
CA GLY A 209 16.29 13.38 0.61
C GLY A 209 17.39 14.28 0.05
N LEU A 210 17.31 15.61 0.33
CA LEU A 210 18.32 16.57 -0.11
C LEU A 210 19.69 16.32 0.56
N THR A 211 19.72 15.94 1.84
CA THR A 211 20.97 15.58 2.53
C THR A 211 21.65 14.40 1.85
N ARG A 212 20.89 13.37 1.51
CA ARG A 212 21.41 12.21 0.80
C ARG A 212 21.99 12.59 -0.57
N LEU A 213 21.32 13.47 -1.33
CA LEU A 213 21.83 13.97 -2.60
C LEU A 213 23.09 14.81 -2.42
N ALA A 214 23.11 15.75 -1.48
CA ALA A 214 24.27 16.60 -1.22
C ALA A 214 25.53 15.80 -0.84
N GLU A 215 25.36 14.70 -0.13
CA GLU A 215 26.47 13.87 0.32
C GLU A 215 26.92 12.81 -0.71
N ASN A 216 25.97 12.23 -1.47
CA ASN A 216 26.22 10.97 -2.17
C ASN A 216 25.84 10.98 -3.65
N ASP A 217 25.28 12.06 -4.21
CA ASP A 217 24.91 12.06 -5.64
C ASP A 217 26.15 11.92 -6.52
N PRO A 218 26.12 11.09 -7.58
CA PRO A 218 27.24 10.97 -8.51
C PRO A 218 27.53 12.27 -9.28
N ASP A 219 26.51 13.09 -9.55
CA ASP A 219 26.65 14.37 -10.24
C ASP A 219 27.02 15.51 -9.28
N GLU A 220 28.11 16.22 -9.59
CA GLU A 220 28.63 17.31 -8.76
C GLU A 220 27.66 18.51 -8.69
N THR A 221 26.97 18.80 -9.77
CA THR A 221 26.01 19.90 -9.86
C THR A 221 24.79 19.62 -8.98
N VAL A 222 24.29 18.37 -9.01
CA VAL A 222 23.21 17.93 -8.13
C VAL A 222 23.62 18.07 -6.65
N ARG A 223 24.85 17.62 -6.30
CA ARG A 223 25.34 17.78 -4.91
C ARG A 223 25.37 19.25 -4.48
N ALA A 224 25.90 20.12 -5.32
CA ALA A 224 26.00 21.54 -5.03
C ALA A 224 24.61 22.22 -4.88
N GLU A 225 23.68 21.92 -5.78
CA GLU A 225 22.32 22.46 -5.73
C GLU A 225 21.53 21.94 -4.52
N ALA A 226 21.68 20.66 -4.18
CA ALA A 226 21.07 20.08 -2.98
C ALA A 226 21.59 20.71 -1.69
N ALA A 227 22.91 20.96 -1.60
CA ALA A 227 23.50 21.67 -0.46
C ALA A 227 22.97 23.12 -0.36
N ALA A 228 22.87 23.83 -1.48
CA ALA A 228 22.31 25.19 -1.50
C ALA A 228 20.83 25.22 -1.11
N ALA A 229 20.05 24.21 -1.50
CA ALA A 229 18.65 24.06 -1.09
C ALA A 229 18.53 23.83 0.43
N LEU A 230 19.38 22.98 1.02
CA LEU A 230 19.43 22.76 2.47
C LEU A 230 19.74 24.04 3.25
N GLU A 231 20.66 24.88 2.78
CA GLU A 231 20.96 26.18 3.39
C GLU A 231 19.75 27.13 3.35
N LYS A 232 18.98 27.15 2.24
CA LYS A 232 17.76 27.95 2.15
C LYS A 232 16.71 27.45 3.15
N ILE A 233 16.50 26.14 3.22
CA ILE A 233 15.56 25.52 4.17
C ILE A 233 15.95 25.84 5.61
N HIS A 234 17.24 25.73 5.94
CA HIS A 234 17.75 26.03 7.27
C HIS A 234 17.54 27.51 7.65
N SER A 235 17.83 28.41 6.74
CA SER A 235 17.61 29.85 6.94
C SER A 235 16.15 30.19 7.15
N ARG A 236 15.26 29.56 6.37
CA ARG A 236 13.81 29.71 6.49
C ARG A 236 13.28 29.15 7.82
N ALA A 237 13.74 27.97 8.23
CA ALA A 237 13.38 27.37 9.51
C ALA A 237 13.79 28.24 10.71
N LYS A 238 15.00 28.83 10.67
CA LYS A 238 15.46 29.80 11.69
C LYS A 238 14.58 31.04 11.73
N PHE A 239 14.21 31.59 10.58
CA PHE A 239 13.32 32.75 10.50
C PHE A 239 11.97 32.49 11.16
N TYR A 240 11.32 31.36 10.86
CA TYR A 240 10.05 30.98 11.51
C TYR A 240 10.20 30.74 13.02
N GLY A 241 11.29 30.13 13.46
CA GLY A 241 11.59 29.96 14.89
C GLY A 241 11.75 31.28 15.63
N HIS A 242 12.35 32.29 15.00
CA HIS A 242 12.44 33.64 15.58
C HIS A 242 11.08 34.34 15.64
N LEU A 243 10.24 34.19 14.60
CA LEU A 243 8.86 34.73 14.60
C LEU A 243 8.02 34.09 15.71
N GLU A 244 8.08 32.78 15.86
CA GLU A 244 7.37 32.07 16.93
C GLU A 244 7.78 32.56 18.31
N THR A 245 9.08 32.74 18.55
CA THR A 245 9.61 33.31 19.82
C THR A 245 9.12 34.72 20.07
N LEU A 246 9.05 35.55 19.02
CA LEU A 246 8.50 36.91 19.10
C LEU A 246 7.00 36.91 19.45
N PHE A 247 6.21 36.09 18.82
CA PHE A 247 4.79 35.97 19.11
C PHE A 247 4.52 35.46 20.53
N PHE A 248 5.30 34.46 20.98
CA PHE A 248 5.21 33.97 22.34
C PHE A 248 5.60 35.06 23.38
N GLY A 249 6.66 35.81 23.11
CA GLY A 249 7.08 36.91 23.98
C GLY A 249 6.04 38.03 24.07
N LEU A 250 5.41 38.41 22.96
CA LEU A 250 4.33 39.39 22.92
C LEU A 250 3.07 38.89 23.62
N SER A 251 2.69 37.61 23.44
CA SER A 251 1.55 37.02 24.11
C SER A 251 1.73 36.93 25.63
N ALA A 252 2.91 36.52 26.09
CA ALA A 252 3.23 36.49 27.54
C ALA A 252 3.29 37.86 28.16
N GLY A 253 3.79 38.89 27.42
CA GLY A 253 3.86 40.27 27.90
C GLY A 253 2.52 41.01 27.93
N SER A 254 1.49 40.52 27.26
CA SER A 254 0.13 41.11 27.30
C SER A 254 -0.75 40.61 28.45
N VAL A 255 -0.30 39.64 29.23
CA VAL A 255 -1.00 39.05 30.36
C VAL A 255 -0.50 39.59 31.73
N LEU A 256 0.56 40.41 31.71
CA LEU A 256 1.06 41.17 32.88
C LEU A 256 0.59 42.62 32.85
#